data_4b284422e95d9f850c9419c7d838fda1
#
_entry.id   4b284422e95d9f850c9419c7d838fda1
#
_cell.length_a   1.000
_cell.length_b   1.000
_cell.length_c   1.000
_cell.angle_alpha   90.00
_cell.angle_beta   90.00
_cell.angle_gamma   90.00
#
_symmetry.space_group_name_H-M   'P 1'
#
loop_
_entity.id
_entity.type
_entity.pdbx_description
1 polymer ?
#
loop_
_entity_poly.entity_id
_entity_poly.type
_entity_poly.pdbx_seq_one_letter_code
_entity_poly.pdbx_strand_id
1 'polypeptide(L)'
;FARIKDIEFRNGTIEIEVAGRPLPDAIPEARGFIGVAFRILPDLSKFECMYLRPTNGRAEQQLRRNRATQYFSYPDWKFDRLRTEVPGHYEAYVDLVTGAWTKMRIHVQGDKAKLFVHDQDQPTIMVNDLKHGSDQVGGIGLYIDNGTEGFFKNLNVTHG
;
A
#
# COMPACT_ATOMS: atom_id res chain seq x y z
N PHE A 1 -2.54 9.07 7.61
CA PHE A 1 -1.23 8.42 7.69
C PHE A 1 -0.25 9.26 8.51
N ALA A 2 0.85 8.62 8.93
CA ALA A 2 1.92 9.29 9.66
C ALA A 2 3.16 9.40 8.76
N ARG A 3 3.57 10.63 8.47
CA ARG A 3 4.77 10.87 7.66
C ARG A 3 6.03 10.69 8.50
N ILE A 4 7.00 9.99 7.96
CA ILE A 4 8.31 9.82 8.61
C ILE A 4 9.17 11.06 8.35
N LYS A 5 9.80 11.59 9.39
CA LYS A 5 10.63 12.79 9.28
C LYS A 5 11.93 12.51 8.53
N ASP A 6 12.43 13.53 7.85
CA ASP A 6 13.78 13.58 7.28
C ASP A 6 14.10 12.51 6.24
N ILE A 7 13.08 11.98 5.56
CA ILE A 7 13.27 11.07 4.43
C ILE A 7 12.76 11.72 3.16
N GLU A 8 13.64 11.80 2.16
CA GLU A 8 13.28 12.08 0.78
C GLU A 8 13.48 10.82 -0.04
N PHE A 9 12.49 10.48 -0.87
CA PHE A 9 12.48 9.24 -1.64
C PHE A 9 11.99 9.51 -3.06
N ARG A 10 12.72 8.97 -4.03
CA ARG A 10 12.30 8.94 -5.43
C ARG A 10 12.38 7.52 -5.97
N ASN A 11 13.58 6.93 -5.99
CA ASN A 11 13.82 5.56 -6.43
C ASN A 11 14.45 4.76 -5.30
N GLY A 12 14.23 3.46 -5.30
CA GLY A 12 14.83 2.56 -4.33
C GLY A 12 13.87 1.51 -3.82
N THR A 13 14.16 0.99 -2.65
CA THR A 13 13.37 -0.08 -2.04
C THR A 13 12.95 0.31 -0.62
N ILE A 14 11.69 0.09 -0.32
CA ILE A 14 11.11 0.28 1.02
C ILE A 14 10.72 -1.10 1.55
N GLU A 15 11.29 -1.48 2.68
CA GLU A 15 10.96 -2.73 3.37
C GLU A 15 10.39 -2.42 4.74
N ILE A 16 9.32 -3.12 5.11
CA ILE A 16 8.63 -2.90 6.39
C ILE A 16 7.82 -4.14 6.76
N GLU A 17 7.58 -4.33 8.05
CA GLU A 17 6.60 -5.28 8.54
C GLU A 17 5.39 -4.53 9.09
N VAL A 18 4.20 -4.99 8.74
CA VAL A 18 2.94 -4.34 9.13
C VAL A 18 1.98 -5.37 9.73
N ALA A 19 1.16 -4.92 10.67
CA ALA A 19 0.08 -5.73 11.21
C ALA A 19 -1.16 -4.84 11.33
N GLY A 20 -2.24 -5.21 10.65
CA GLY A 20 -3.46 -4.41 10.63
C GLY A 20 -4.70 -5.23 10.91
N ARG A 21 -5.65 -4.62 11.64
CA ARG A 21 -6.95 -5.22 11.91
C ARG A 21 -8.00 -4.13 12.08
N PRO A 22 -9.28 -4.42 11.80
CA PRO A 22 -10.33 -3.48 12.16
C PRO A 22 -10.36 -3.26 13.68
N LEU A 23 -10.65 -2.02 14.08
CA LEU A 23 -10.94 -1.72 15.48
C LEU A 23 -12.21 -2.48 15.91
N PRO A 24 -12.35 -2.84 17.23
CA PRO A 24 -13.52 -3.61 17.70
C PRO A 24 -14.85 -2.94 17.43
N ASP A 25 -14.89 -1.59 17.39
CA ASP A 25 -16.09 -0.79 17.16
C ASP A 25 -16.17 -0.23 15.72
N ALA A 26 -15.33 -0.74 14.81
CA ALA A 26 -15.34 -0.30 13.44
C ALA A 26 -16.62 -0.73 12.69
N ILE A 27 -16.94 0.00 11.64
CA ILE A 27 -18.07 -0.35 10.76
C ILE A 27 -17.79 -1.71 10.08
N PRO A 28 -18.85 -2.47 9.70
CA PRO A 28 -18.64 -3.80 9.08
C PRO A 28 -17.81 -3.80 7.81
N GLU A 29 -17.75 -2.67 7.09
CA GLU A 29 -16.96 -2.51 5.86
C GLU A 29 -15.48 -2.30 6.11
N ALA A 30 -15.04 -2.05 7.33
CA ALA A 30 -13.63 -1.86 7.65
C ALA A 30 -12.83 -3.13 7.36
N ARG A 31 -11.70 -2.99 6.68
CA ARG A 31 -10.87 -4.10 6.21
C ARG A 31 -9.48 -4.15 6.86
N GLY A 32 -9.20 -3.24 7.79
CA GLY A 32 -7.91 -3.16 8.45
C GLY A 32 -6.80 -2.64 7.52
N PHE A 33 -7.11 -1.73 6.61
CA PHE A 33 -6.19 -1.24 5.58
C PHE A 33 -4.91 -0.69 6.18
N ILE A 34 -3.77 -1.23 5.73
CA ILE A 34 -2.46 -0.85 6.23
C ILE A 34 -1.43 -0.94 5.09
N GLY A 35 -0.53 0.02 5.03
CA GLY A 35 0.49 0.01 3.99
C GLY A 35 1.44 1.19 4.08
N VAL A 36 1.99 1.57 2.92
CA VAL A 36 3.03 2.58 2.81
C VAL A 36 2.67 3.57 1.72
N ALA A 37 2.72 4.85 2.08
CA ALA A 37 2.68 5.95 1.12
C ALA A 37 4.11 6.41 0.83
N PHE A 38 4.38 6.79 -0.40
CA PHE A 38 5.70 7.26 -0.81
C PHE A 38 5.59 8.39 -1.81
N ARG A 39 6.70 9.10 -2.01
CA ARG A 39 6.74 10.32 -2.81
C ARG A 39 5.70 11.34 -2.35
N ILE A 40 5.58 11.50 -1.03
CA ILE A 40 4.61 12.41 -0.42
C ILE A 40 5.14 13.84 -0.52
N LEU A 41 4.40 14.74 -1.18
CA LEU A 41 4.77 16.15 -1.24
C LEU A 41 4.68 16.79 0.15
N PRO A 42 5.47 17.86 0.42
CA PRO A 42 5.49 18.50 1.74
C PRO A 42 4.13 18.99 2.25
N ASP A 43 3.26 19.42 1.34
CA ASP A 43 1.91 19.88 1.65
C ASP A 43 0.88 18.73 1.72
N LEU A 44 1.33 17.48 1.54
CA LEU A 44 0.51 16.27 1.54
C LEU A 44 -0.52 16.21 0.40
N SER A 45 -0.39 17.05 -0.62
CA SER A 45 -1.38 17.16 -1.71
C SER A 45 -1.33 15.99 -2.68
N LYS A 46 -0.17 15.34 -2.81
CA LYS A 46 0.03 14.24 -3.75
C LYS A 46 0.93 13.18 -3.14
N PHE A 47 0.60 11.92 -3.36
CA PHE A 47 1.44 10.78 -3.00
C PHE A 47 0.97 9.52 -3.73
N GLU A 48 1.86 8.53 -3.78
CA GLU A 48 1.57 7.17 -4.21
C GLU A 48 1.39 6.29 -2.98
N CYS A 49 0.61 5.21 -3.09
CA CYS A 49 0.39 4.32 -1.95
C CYS A 49 0.15 2.87 -2.39
N MET A 50 0.72 1.94 -1.65
CA MET A 50 0.41 0.52 -1.76
C MET A 50 0.01 0.00 -0.38
N TYR A 51 -1.11 -0.71 -0.32
CA TYR A 51 -1.64 -1.17 0.96
C TYR A 51 -2.28 -2.54 0.88
N LEU A 52 -2.43 -3.14 2.05
CA LEU A 52 -3.03 -4.45 2.26
C LEU A 52 -4.42 -4.28 2.87
N ARG A 53 -5.32 -5.21 2.54
CA ARG A 53 -6.63 -5.36 3.18
C ARG A 53 -6.67 -6.71 3.89
N PRO A 54 -6.17 -6.80 5.14
CA PRO A 54 -5.97 -8.09 5.79
C PRO A 54 -7.23 -8.97 5.87
N THR A 55 -8.41 -8.39 6.08
CA THR A 55 -9.65 -9.18 6.16
C THR A 55 -10.05 -9.79 4.82
N ASN A 56 -9.46 -9.34 3.70
CA ASN A 56 -9.75 -9.88 2.37
C ASN A 56 -8.86 -11.08 2.02
N GLY A 57 -7.72 -11.25 2.69
CA GLY A 57 -6.73 -12.27 2.33
C GLY A 57 -7.22 -13.70 2.44
N ARG A 58 -8.22 -13.97 3.28
CA ARG A 58 -8.84 -15.28 3.44
C ARG A 58 -10.37 -15.20 3.40
N ALA A 59 -10.89 -14.19 2.71
CA ALA A 59 -12.33 -14.04 2.52
C ALA A 59 -12.88 -15.21 1.69
N GLU A 60 -14.11 -15.63 1.97
CA GLU A 60 -14.75 -16.71 1.21
C GLU A 60 -15.32 -16.26 -0.12
N GLN A 61 -15.49 -14.94 -0.31
CA GLN A 61 -15.92 -14.37 -1.58
C GLN A 61 -14.68 -14.08 -2.46
N GLN A 62 -14.65 -14.67 -3.64
CA GLN A 62 -13.50 -14.52 -4.55
C GLN A 62 -13.24 -13.07 -4.92
N LEU A 63 -14.27 -12.27 -5.12
CA LEU A 63 -14.11 -10.86 -5.45
C LEU A 63 -13.36 -10.10 -4.35
N ARG A 64 -13.67 -10.37 -3.08
CA ARG A 64 -12.95 -9.77 -1.95
C ARG A 64 -11.52 -10.26 -1.90
N ARG A 65 -11.27 -11.55 -2.12
CA ARG A 65 -9.91 -12.11 -2.14
C ARG A 65 -9.06 -11.42 -3.18
N ASN A 66 -9.60 -11.18 -4.36
CA ASN A 66 -8.89 -10.49 -5.45
C ASN A 66 -8.51 -9.05 -5.09
N ARG A 67 -9.10 -8.50 -4.06
CA ARG A 67 -8.85 -7.14 -3.56
C ARG A 67 -8.06 -7.12 -2.25
N ALA A 68 -7.20 -8.12 -2.04
CA ALA A 68 -6.38 -8.21 -0.83
C ALA A 68 -5.30 -7.13 -0.78
N THR A 69 -4.82 -6.69 -1.92
CA THR A 69 -3.81 -5.61 -2.04
C THR A 69 -4.25 -4.59 -3.07
N GLN A 70 -3.77 -3.36 -2.91
CA GLN A 70 -4.07 -2.30 -3.88
C GLN A 70 -2.95 -1.25 -3.96
N TYR A 71 -2.77 -0.72 -5.16
CA TYR A 71 -2.11 0.56 -5.44
C TYR A 71 -3.15 1.64 -5.65
N PHE A 72 -2.89 2.84 -5.12
CA PHE A 72 -3.61 4.04 -5.52
C PHE A 72 -2.70 5.27 -5.52
N SER A 73 -3.19 6.34 -6.13
CA SER A 73 -2.48 7.62 -6.21
C SER A 73 -3.42 8.74 -5.78
N TYR A 74 -2.98 9.51 -4.81
CA TYR A 74 -3.81 10.58 -4.24
C TYR A 74 -3.48 11.92 -4.92
N PRO A 75 -4.46 12.75 -5.24
CA PRO A 75 -5.89 12.63 -4.91
C PRO A 75 -6.77 12.04 -6.02
N ASP A 76 -6.28 12.00 -7.28
CA ASP A 76 -7.16 11.81 -8.44
C ASP A 76 -7.42 10.34 -8.78
N TRP A 77 -6.58 9.42 -8.31
CA TRP A 77 -6.65 8.02 -8.65
C TRP A 77 -6.82 7.13 -7.43
N LYS A 78 -7.89 7.38 -6.65
CA LYS A 78 -8.26 6.54 -5.51
C LYS A 78 -8.95 5.25 -5.98
N PHE A 79 -9.21 4.35 -5.04
CA PHE A 79 -9.69 3.00 -5.35
C PHE A 79 -10.99 2.99 -6.18
N ASP A 80 -11.90 3.91 -5.92
CA ASP A 80 -13.18 3.98 -6.60
C ASP A 80 -13.01 4.28 -8.10
N ARG A 81 -12.17 5.26 -8.44
CA ARG A 81 -11.88 5.60 -9.83
C ARG A 81 -11.14 4.46 -10.54
N LEU A 82 -10.12 3.90 -9.89
CA LEU A 82 -9.35 2.78 -10.46
C LEU A 82 -10.25 1.57 -10.73
N ARG A 83 -11.16 1.28 -9.80
CA ARG A 83 -12.06 0.15 -9.94
C ARG A 83 -13.09 0.36 -11.04
N THR A 84 -13.52 1.60 -11.26
CA THR A 84 -14.47 1.95 -12.31
C THR A 84 -13.83 1.97 -13.70
N GLU A 85 -12.65 2.59 -13.82
CA GLU A 85 -11.99 2.80 -15.12
C GLU A 85 -11.13 1.60 -15.56
N VAL A 86 -10.45 0.95 -14.62
CA VAL A 86 -9.53 -0.17 -14.89
C VAL A 86 -9.67 -1.27 -13.83
N PRO A 87 -10.83 -1.92 -13.74
CA PRO A 87 -11.11 -2.88 -12.67
C PRO A 87 -10.06 -4.00 -12.62
N GLY A 88 -9.55 -4.28 -11.42
CA GLY A 88 -8.56 -5.33 -11.18
C GLY A 88 -7.14 -5.01 -11.60
N HIS A 89 -6.89 -3.91 -12.29
CA HIS A 89 -5.57 -3.58 -12.84
C HIS A 89 -4.53 -3.28 -11.76
N TYR A 90 -4.95 -2.71 -10.64
CA TYR A 90 -4.08 -2.30 -9.54
C TYR A 90 -4.42 -3.00 -8.23
N GLU A 91 -5.13 -4.11 -8.32
CA GLU A 91 -5.51 -4.95 -7.18
C GLU A 91 -5.04 -6.39 -7.44
N ALA A 92 -4.69 -7.11 -6.37
CA ALA A 92 -4.29 -8.50 -6.51
C ALA A 92 -4.54 -9.28 -5.22
N TYR A 93 -4.69 -10.59 -5.38
CA TYR A 93 -4.74 -11.52 -4.26
C TYR A 93 -3.35 -11.76 -3.68
N VAL A 94 -3.30 -11.84 -2.36
CA VAL A 94 -2.23 -12.47 -1.60
C VAL A 94 -2.83 -12.99 -0.30
N ASP A 95 -2.28 -14.08 0.23
CA ASP A 95 -2.72 -14.59 1.53
C ASP A 95 -2.36 -13.60 2.63
N LEU A 96 -3.34 -13.22 3.44
CA LEU A 96 -3.17 -12.32 4.58
C LEU A 96 -3.94 -12.86 5.78
N VAL A 97 -3.35 -12.72 6.96
CA VAL A 97 -4.02 -13.05 8.22
C VAL A 97 -4.21 -11.75 9.01
N THR A 98 -5.45 -11.48 9.37
CA THR A 98 -5.81 -10.27 10.14
C THR A 98 -5.02 -10.21 11.45
N GLY A 99 -4.35 -9.07 11.68
CA GLY A 99 -3.57 -8.85 12.90
C GLY A 99 -2.19 -9.50 12.93
N ALA A 100 -1.84 -10.32 11.95
CA ALA A 100 -0.52 -10.94 11.86
C ALA A 100 0.50 -10.00 11.22
N TRP A 101 1.75 -10.12 11.62
CA TRP A 101 2.85 -9.39 10.98
C TRP A 101 3.04 -9.88 9.55
N THR A 102 3.07 -8.94 8.61
CA THR A 102 3.22 -9.21 7.19
C THR A 102 4.36 -8.36 6.64
N LYS A 103 5.29 -8.98 5.93
CA LYS A 103 6.39 -8.25 5.27
C LYS A 103 5.92 -7.66 3.96
N MET A 104 6.24 -6.38 3.76
CA MET A 104 6.05 -5.67 2.49
C MET A 104 7.40 -5.18 2.00
N ARG A 105 7.64 -5.33 0.71
CA ARG A 105 8.78 -4.74 0.03
C ARG A 105 8.29 -4.04 -1.23
N ILE A 106 8.54 -2.74 -1.32
CA ILE A 106 8.14 -1.93 -2.47
C ILE A 106 9.40 -1.46 -3.17
N HIS A 107 9.56 -1.86 -4.43
CA HIS A 107 10.67 -1.42 -5.27
C HIS A 107 10.15 -0.39 -6.27
N VAL A 108 10.77 0.80 -6.27
CA VAL A 108 10.34 1.93 -7.10
C VAL A 108 11.48 2.36 -8.02
N GLN A 109 11.21 2.46 -9.32
CA GLN A 109 12.17 2.90 -10.31
C GLN A 109 11.44 3.70 -11.39
N GLY A 110 11.71 5.01 -11.46
CA GLY A 110 11.04 5.88 -12.41
C GLY A 110 9.53 5.92 -12.19
N ASP A 111 8.76 5.61 -13.22
CA ASP A 111 7.30 5.52 -13.17
C ASP A 111 6.78 4.11 -12.88
N LYS A 112 7.66 3.22 -12.40
CA LYS A 112 7.33 1.82 -12.13
C LYS A 112 7.52 1.48 -10.66
N ALA A 113 6.63 0.63 -10.14
CA ALA A 113 6.75 0.09 -8.79
C ALA A 113 6.26 -1.35 -8.72
N LYS A 114 6.86 -2.12 -7.82
CA LYS A 114 6.46 -3.51 -7.56
C LYS A 114 6.28 -3.71 -6.08
N LEU A 115 5.18 -4.35 -5.69
CA LEU A 115 4.94 -4.77 -4.32
C LEU A 115 5.20 -6.26 -4.20
N PHE A 116 6.06 -6.63 -3.25
CA PHE A 116 6.33 -8.01 -2.85
C PHE A 116 5.81 -8.21 -1.43
N VAL A 117 5.10 -9.29 -1.19
CA VAL A 117 4.53 -9.63 0.12
C VAL A 117 5.08 -10.98 0.57
N HIS A 118 5.33 -11.16 1.86
CA HIS A 118 5.84 -12.40 2.47
C HIS A 118 7.21 -12.85 1.95
N ASP A 119 8.09 -11.94 1.55
CA ASP A 119 9.41 -12.29 0.97
C ASP A 119 9.31 -13.14 -0.30
N GLN A 120 8.22 -13.08 -1.03
CA GLN A 120 8.06 -13.82 -2.29
C GLN A 120 8.98 -13.25 -3.37
N ASP A 121 9.46 -14.11 -4.25
CA ASP A 121 10.32 -13.71 -5.37
C ASP A 121 9.55 -12.98 -6.47
N GLN A 122 8.26 -13.28 -6.59
CA GLN A 122 7.40 -12.66 -7.60
C GLN A 122 6.55 -11.56 -6.98
N PRO A 123 6.39 -10.44 -7.69
CA PRO A 123 5.59 -9.34 -7.16
C PRO A 123 4.10 -9.69 -7.12
N THR A 124 3.43 -9.20 -6.09
CA THR A 124 1.97 -9.28 -5.97
C THR A 124 1.29 -8.25 -6.87
N ILE A 125 1.85 -7.03 -6.93
CA ILE A 125 1.36 -5.97 -7.81
C ILE A 125 2.54 -5.41 -8.60
N MET A 126 2.31 -5.20 -9.90
CA MET A 126 3.22 -4.45 -10.78
C MET A 126 2.48 -3.22 -11.30
N VAL A 127 3.04 -2.05 -11.04
CA VAL A 127 2.55 -0.78 -11.57
C VAL A 127 3.58 -0.25 -12.56
N ASN A 128 3.21 -0.12 -13.82
CA ASN A 128 4.11 0.36 -14.86
C ASN A 128 3.85 1.82 -15.25
N ASP A 129 2.92 2.47 -14.55
CA ASP A 129 2.43 3.81 -14.85
C ASP A 129 2.05 4.55 -13.56
N LEU A 130 3.00 4.72 -12.65
CA LEU A 130 2.77 5.54 -11.44
C LEU A 130 2.13 6.87 -11.87
N LYS A 131 0.99 7.20 -11.28
CA LYS A 131 0.13 8.28 -11.78
C LYS A 131 0.74 9.67 -11.66
N HIS A 132 1.68 9.87 -10.73
CA HIS A 132 2.42 11.13 -10.61
C HIS A 132 3.71 11.14 -11.44
N GLY A 133 3.92 10.14 -12.31
CA GLY A 133 5.06 10.08 -13.22
C GLY A 133 6.35 9.60 -12.54
N SER A 134 7.47 9.92 -13.17
CA SER A 134 8.79 9.38 -12.79
C SER A 134 9.61 10.31 -11.89
N ASP A 135 9.27 11.58 -11.82
CA ASP A 135 10.18 12.61 -11.28
C ASP A 135 9.79 13.12 -9.89
N GLN A 136 8.63 12.74 -9.38
CA GLN A 136 8.19 13.21 -8.07
C GLN A 136 9.09 12.67 -6.97
N VAL A 137 9.58 13.58 -6.12
CA VAL A 137 10.37 13.27 -4.93
C VAL A 137 9.54 13.68 -3.72
N GLY A 138 9.55 12.87 -2.69
CA GLY A 138 8.80 13.20 -1.49
C GLY A 138 9.07 12.27 -0.33
N GLY A 139 8.27 12.41 0.72
CA GLY A 139 8.41 11.64 1.95
C GLY A 139 7.87 10.22 1.84
N ILE A 140 8.07 9.48 2.91
CA ILE A 140 7.48 8.16 3.13
C ILE A 140 6.54 8.27 4.33
N GLY A 141 5.40 7.61 4.26
CA GLY A 141 4.40 7.59 5.32
C GLY A 141 3.87 6.21 5.64
N LEU A 142 3.50 6.05 6.89
CA LEU A 142 2.83 4.84 7.37
C LEU A 142 1.33 5.05 7.20
N TYR A 143 0.71 4.24 6.34
CA TYR A 143 -0.68 4.42 5.94
C TYR A 143 -1.60 3.46 6.69
N ILE A 144 -2.66 4.00 7.28
CA ILE A 144 -3.81 3.24 7.77
C ILE A 144 -5.08 3.98 7.37
N ASP A 145 -6.15 3.23 7.13
CA ASP A 145 -7.46 3.81 6.89
C ASP A 145 -8.25 3.95 8.20
N ASN A 146 -9.34 4.69 8.14
CA ASN A 146 -10.23 4.86 9.28
C ASN A 146 -10.75 3.50 9.77
N GLY A 147 -10.83 3.33 11.09
CA GLY A 147 -11.28 2.09 11.68
C GLY A 147 -10.23 0.98 11.72
N THR A 148 -8.96 1.30 11.48
CA THR A 148 -7.85 0.35 11.53
C THR A 148 -7.01 0.57 12.78
N GLU A 149 -6.68 -0.53 13.47
CA GLU A 149 -5.58 -0.58 14.43
C GLU A 149 -4.37 -1.16 13.70
N GLY A 150 -3.32 -0.37 13.57
CA GLY A 150 -2.14 -0.74 12.78
C GLY A 150 -0.85 -0.65 13.57
N PHE A 151 0.04 -1.60 13.30
CA PHE A 151 1.37 -1.67 13.90
C PHE A 151 2.41 -1.79 12.80
N PHE A 152 3.56 -1.14 12.98
CA PHE A 152 4.65 -1.10 12.02
C PHE A 152 5.97 -1.36 12.73
N LYS A 153 6.87 -2.09 12.07
CA LYS A 153 8.24 -2.30 12.58
C LYS A 153 9.22 -2.57 11.45
N ASN A 154 10.50 -2.45 11.76
CA ASN A 154 11.61 -2.85 10.87
C ASN A 154 11.58 -2.13 9.52
N LEU A 155 11.29 -0.82 9.53
CA LEU A 155 11.39 0.00 8.32
C LEU A 155 12.84 0.08 7.87
N ASN A 156 13.11 -0.24 6.61
CA ASN A 156 14.39 -0.07 5.97
C ASN A 156 14.20 0.54 4.58
N VAL A 157 14.89 1.64 4.32
CA VAL A 157 14.82 2.36 3.03
C VAL A 157 16.18 2.35 2.40
N THR A 158 16.25 1.81 1.17
CA THR A 158 17.45 1.83 0.36
C THR A 158 17.20 2.74 -0.85
N HIS A 159 18.04 3.77 -1.02
CA HIS A 159 17.95 4.68 -2.16
C HIS A 159 18.70 4.08 -3.35
N GLY A 160 18.08 4.19 -4.52
CA GLY A 160 18.64 3.57 -5.72
C GLY A 160 18.66 4.46 -6.93
#